data_73c410c9cc908195aaf1b4ff2635f205
#
_entry.id   73c410c9cc908195aaf1b4ff2635f205
#
_cell.length_a   1.000
_cell.length_b   1.000
_cell.length_c   1.000
_cell.angle_alpha   90.00
_cell.angle_beta   90.00
_cell.angle_gamma   90.00
#
_symmetry.space_group_name_H-M   'P 1'
#
loop_
_entity.id
_entity.type
_entity.pdbx_description
1 polymer ?
#
loop_
_entity_poly.entity_id
_entity_poly.type
_entity_poly.pdbx_seq_one_letter_code
_entity_poly.pdbx_strand_id
1 'polypeptide(L)'
;EGYVLKKGDTLFIPYETHTQGTQTVAAGKNVKAAQQVTVAQTASTVKVGVMLPLHDVDGDGRRMVEYYRGILMACETLKQKGISTDIHAWNVPIDADIRTTLLQEGANKCDVIFGPLYSKQVSALAGFCKTYGIKMVIPFSITGDDVERNKEIFQVYQSPEQLNEATIQAFLKRFPSAHPIFVDCNDSTSRKGDFTFGLRKELERRKINYSITNVNSSIDQFAKAFAPSVRNVVVLNTGRSPQLTAVLNKLDELDAKYPGAVVSLFGYTEWLMYAKYNLDRFYKYDTYIPSAF
;
A
#
# COMPACT_ATOMS: atom_id res chain seq x y z
N GLU A 1 -34.38 -2.80 -27.72
CA GLU A 1 -33.26 -2.33 -28.56
C GLU A 1 -32.31 -1.55 -27.66
N GLY A 2 -31.11 -2.06 -27.50
CA GLY A 2 -30.10 -1.46 -26.63
C GLY A 2 -29.44 -0.25 -27.30
N TYR A 3 -29.52 0.91 -26.65
CA TYR A 3 -28.81 2.10 -27.08
C TYR A 3 -27.30 1.96 -26.80
N VAL A 4 -26.47 2.22 -27.80
CA VAL A 4 -25.01 2.22 -27.67
C VAL A 4 -24.54 3.66 -27.50
N LEU A 5 -23.94 3.99 -26.35
CA LEU A 5 -23.39 5.31 -26.04
C LEU A 5 -22.34 5.73 -27.08
N LYS A 6 -22.47 6.97 -27.58
CA LYS A 6 -21.53 7.60 -28.52
C LYS A 6 -20.75 8.71 -27.82
N LYS A 7 -19.59 9.05 -28.37
CA LYS A 7 -18.77 10.15 -27.89
C LYS A 7 -19.56 11.47 -27.95
N GLY A 8 -19.78 12.08 -26.79
CA GLY A 8 -20.56 13.33 -26.65
C GLY A 8 -21.96 13.15 -26.04
N ASP A 9 -22.38 11.93 -25.77
CA ASP A 9 -23.65 11.67 -25.10
C ASP A 9 -23.56 12.05 -23.62
N THR A 10 -24.60 12.71 -23.12
CA THR A 10 -24.74 13.04 -21.69
C THR A 10 -25.65 12.02 -21.03
N LEU A 11 -25.15 11.29 -20.06
CA LEU A 11 -25.93 10.33 -19.31
C LEU A 11 -26.57 11.02 -18.08
N PHE A 12 -27.89 11.09 -18.06
CA PHE A 12 -28.63 11.47 -16.87
C PHE A 12 -28.95 10.24 -16.03
N ILE A 13 -28.36 10.16 -14.83
CA ILE A 13 -28.74 9.14 -13.86
C ILE A 13 -29.78 9.76 -12.94
N PRO A 14 -31.07 9.34 -12.99
CA PRO A 14 -32.08 9.86 -12.09
C PRO A 14 -31.79 9.38 -10.67
N TYR A 15 -31.73 10.30 -9.71
CA TYR A 15 -31.63 9.99 -8.30
C TYR A 15 -33.06 9.76 -7.75
N GLU A 16 -33.32 8.62 -7.17
CA GLU A 16 -34.52 8.43 -6.35
C GLU A 16 -34.32 9.20 -5.05
N THR A 17 -35.00 10.33 -4.92
CA THR A 17 -35.15 11.00 -3.63
C THR A 17 -36.17 10.20 -2.82
N HIS A 18 -35.70 9.43 -1.85
CA HIS A 18 -36.61 8.89 -0.84
C HIS A 18 -37.16 10.04 0.01
N THR A 19 -38.30 10.56 -0.41
CA THR A 19 -39.14 11.42 0.41
C THR A 19 -39.74 10.51 1.48
N GLN A 20 -39.28 10.60 2.71
CA GLN A 20 -40.00 9.99 3.85
C GLN A 20 -41.37 10.61 3.92
N GLY A 21 -42.36 9.78 3.67
CA GLY A 21 -43.76 10.15 3.73
C GLY A 21 -44.17 10.66 5.12
N THR A 22 -44.62 11.91 5.15
CA THR A 22 -45.26 12.52 6.29
C THR A 22 -46.62 11.82 6.50
N GLN A 23 -46.74 10.97 7.51
CA GLN A 23 -48.05 10.53 8.00
C GLN A 23 -48.70 11.70 8.74
N THR A 24 -49.74 12.25 8.15
CA THR A 24 -50.68 13.17 8.81
C THR A 24 -51.52 12.40 9.82
N VAL A 25 -51.30 12.63 11.11
CA VAL A 25 -52.23 12.26 12.18
C VAL A 25 -52.88 13.54 12.70
N ALA A 26 -54.23 13.52 12.71
CA ALA A 26 -55.08 14.64 13.04
C ALA A 26 -55.01 15.07 14.52
N ALA A 27 -55.08 16.36 14.69
CA ALA A 27 -55.55 17.22 15.76
C ALA A 27 -55.66 16.66 17.20
N GLY A 28 -54.86 17.25 18.11
CA GLY A 28 -55.10 17.28 19.58
C GLY A 28 -54.26 18.40 20.22
N LYS A 29 -54.96 19.32 20.85
CA LYS A 29 -54.62 20.62 21.40
C LYS A 29 -53.34 20.73 22.26
N ASN A 30 -52.64 21.88 22.06
CA ASN A 30 -51.84 22.66 23.03
C ASN A 30 -50.69 21.99 23.78
N VAL A 31 -49.45 22.17 23.31
CA VAL A 31 -48.27 22.36 24.17
C VAL A 31 -47.31 23.36 23.51
N LYS A 32 -46.77 24.26 24.35
CA LYS A 32 -45.88 25.39 24.00
C LYS A 32 -44.75 25.03 23.03
N ALA A 33 -44.54 25.87 22.04
CA ALA A 33 -43.47 25.80 21.07
C ALA A 33 -42.10 25.84 21.76
N ALA A 34 -41.42 24.69 21.82
CA ALA A 34 -39.97 24.65 21.91
C ALA A 34 -39.40 24.87 20.49
N GLN A 35 -38.74 25.99 20.27
CA GLN A 35 -38.02 26.24 19.06
C GLN A 35 -36.94 25.13 18.89
N GLN A 36 -37.22 24.16 18.05
CA GLN A 36 -36.19 23.31 17.50
C GLN A 36 -35.34 24.17 16.54
N VAL A 37 -34.19 24.56 17.03
CA VAL A 37 -33.14 25.05 16.16
C VAL A 37 -32.69 23.86 15.31
N THR A 38 -33.31 23.70 14.15
CA THR A 38 -32.75 22.87 13.08
C THR A 38 -31.48 23.56 12.62
N VAL A 39 -30.35 23.14 13.17
CA VAL A 39 -29.06 23.39 12.55
C VAL A 39 -29.10 22.64 11.21
N ALA A 40 -29.41 23.34 10.16
CA ALA A 40 -29.15 22.87 8.81
C ALA A 40 -27.63 22.64 8.74
N GLN A 41 -27.19 21.42 8.95
CA GLN A 41 -25.87 21.01 8.54
C GLN A 41 -25.87 21.13 7.02
N THR A 42 -25.30 22.24 6.52
CA THR A 42 -24.88 22.34 5.14
C THR A 42 -23.82 21.25 4.96
N ALA A 43 -24.26 20.10 4.45
CA ALA A 43 -23.35 19.02 4.09
C ALA A 43 -22.37 19.59 3.07
N SER A 44 -21.15 19.89 3.51
CA SER A 44 -20.11 20.37 2.62
C SER A 44 -19.76 19.24 1.67
N THR A 45 -19.97 19.46 0.37
CA THR A 45 -19.58 18.50 -0.66
C THR A 45 -18.06 18.50 -0.79
N VAL A 46 -17.42 17.35 -0.60
CA VAL A 46 -15.97 17.20 -0.79
C VAL A 46 -15.65 17.13 -2.28
N LYS A 47 -14.83 18.03 -2.77
CA LYS A 47 -14.40 18.09 -4.16
C LYS A 47 -13.14 17.27 -4.36
N VAL A 48 -13.28 16.19 -5.11
CA VAL A 48 -12.23 15.18 -5.34
C VAL A 48 -11.69 15.32 -6.75
N GLY A 49 -10.39 15.62 -6.88
CA GLY A 49 -9.66 15.56 -8.14
C GLY A 49 -8.96 14.23 -8.32
N VAL A 50 -8.90 13.72 -9.55
CA VAL A 50 -8.11 12.55 -9.92
C VAL A 50 -7.23 12.93 -11.11
N MET A 51 -5.91 12.93 -10.92
CA MET A 51 -4.91 13.27 -11.94
C MET A 51 -3.97 12.09 -12.16
N LEU A 52 -4.43 11.13 -12.93
CA LEU A 52 -3.76 9.84 -13.20
C LEU A 52 -3.80 9.53 -14.71
N PRO A 53 -2.95 8.63 -15.23
CA PRO A 53 -3.08 8.16 -16.61
C PRO A 53 -4.35 7.30 -16.74
N LEU A 54 -5.44 7.91 -17.18
CA LEU A 54 -6.75 7.28 -17.30
C LEU A 54 -7.00 6.90 -18.77
N HIS A 55 -6.33 5.87 -19.26
CA HIS A 55 -6.42 5.38 -20.64
C HIS A 55 -6.20 3.87 -20.69
N ASP A 56 -6.42 3.26 -21.84
CA ASP A 56 -6.30 1.82 -22.05
C ASP A 56 -5.12 1.43 -22.98
N VAL A 57 -4.23 2.39 -23.26
CA VAL A 57 -3.11 2.19 -24.19
C VAL A 57 -2.04 1.24 -23.62
N ASP A 58 -1.76 1.33 -22.33
CA ASP A 58 -0.71 0.57 -21.66
C ASP A 58 -1.15 -0.02 -20.30
N GLY A 59 -0.23 -0.72 -19.63
CA GLY A 59 -0.49 -1.34 -18.33
C GLY A 59 -0.69 -0.33 -17.21
N ASP A 60 -0.05 0.83 -17.26
CA ASP A 60 -0.19 1.88 -16.26
C ASP A 60 -1.57 2.51 -16.36
N GLY A 61 -2.00 2.87 -17.57
CA GLY A 61 -3.33 3.43 -17.79
C GLY A 61 -4.44 2.49 -17.34
N ARG A 62 -4.39 1.22 -17.73
CA ARG A 62 -5.38 0.21 -17.32
C ARG A 62 -5.45 0.06 -15.79
N ARG A 63 -4.31 0.00 -15.11
CA ARG A 63 -4.28 -0.09 -13.63
C ARG A 63 -4.87 1.16 -12.97
N MET A 64 -4.61 2.34 -13.52
CA MET A 64 -5.14 3.59 -12.97
C MET A 64 -6.64 3.75 -13.23
N VAL A 65 -7.16 3.21 -14.31
CA VAL A 65 -8.62 3.12 -14.54
C VAL A 65 -9.27 2.23 -13.46
N GLU A 66 -8.67 1.08 -13.12
CA GLU A 66 -9.17 0.24 -12.03
C GLU A 66 -9.07 0.94 -10.66
N TYR A 67 -7.97 1.66 -10.41
CA TYR A 67 -7.83 2.46 -9.20
C TYR A 67 -8.92 3.55 -9.11
N TYR A 68 -9.20 4.24 -10.22
CA TYR A 68 -10.27 5.24 -10.30
C TYR A 68 -11.65 4.63 -10.03
N ARG A 69 -11.93 3.42 -10.53
CA ARG A 69 -13.15 2.68 -10.17
C ARG A 69 -13.27 2.45 -8.67
N GLY A 70 -12.16 2.13 -8.01
CA GLY A 70 -12.10 2.02 -6.55
C GLY A 70 -12.43 3.33 -5.83
N ILE A 71 -11.94 4.47 -6.33
CA ILE A 71 -12.31 5.80 -5.81
C ILE A 71 -13.82 6.04 -5.93
N LEU A 72 -14.42 5.73 -7.08
CA LEU A 72 -15.87 5.88 -7.29
C LEU A 72 -16.68 5.02 -6.30
N MET A 73 -16.27 3.78 -6.08
CA MET A 73 -16.90 2.89 -5.08
C MET A 73 -16.77 3.45 -3.66
N ALA A 74 -15.62 4.03 -3.31
CA ALA A 74 -15.42 4.67 -2.02
C ALA A 74 -16.32 5.90 -1.86
N CYS A 75 -16.47 6.71 -2.90
CA CYS A 75 -17.37 7.87 -2.91
C CYS A 75 -18.84 7.47 -2.74
N GLU A 76 -19.27 6.38 -3.36
CA GLU A 76 -20.62 5.84 -3.15
C GLU A 76 -20.82 5.38 -1.70
N THR A 77 -19.82 4.74 -1.11
CA THR A 77 -19.83 4.37 0.32
C THR A 77 -19.91 5.60 1.24
N LEU A 78 -19.19 6.68 0.90
CA LEU A 78 -19.25 7.94 1.64
C LEU A 78 -20.63 8.59 1.55
N LYS A 79 -21.25 8.55 0.36
CA LYS A 79 -22.63 9.04 0.15
C LYS A 79 -23.63 8.32 1.05
N GLN A 80 -23.52 6.99 1.18
CA GLN A 80 -24.37 6.21 2.12
C GLN A 80 -24.17 6.63 3.59
N LYS A 81 -23.00 7.22 3.92
CA LYS A 81 -22.71 7.81 5.24
C LYS A 81 -23.07 9.30 5.34
N GLY A 82 -23.74 9.85 4.35
CA GLY A 82 -24.19 11.26 4.32
C GLY A 82 -23.10 12.25 3.89
N ILE A 83 -21.97 11.79 3.34
CA ILE A 83 -20.90 12.65 2.83
C ILE A 83 -21.02 12.74 1.32
N SER A 84 -21.37 13.90 0.80
CA SER A 84 -21.43 14.16 -0.64
C SER A 84 -20.03 14.38 -1.22
N THR A 85 -19.79 13.87 -2.44
CA THR A 85 -18.54 14.08 -3.18
C THR A 85 -18.84 14.61 -4.59
N ASP A 86 -17.99 15.53 -5.06
CA ASP A 86 -17.99 16.06 -6.44
C ASP A 86 -16.64 15.67 -7.07
N ILE A 87 -16.67 14.83 -8.11
CA ILE A 87 -15.48 14.16 -8.62
C ILE A 87 -15.13 14.67 -10.01
N HIS A 88 -13.91 15.18 -10.15
CA HIS A 88 -13.31 15.61 -11.40
C HIS A 88 -12.11 14.73 -11.73
N ALA A 89 -12.09 14.13 -12.93
CA ALA A 89 -11.01 13.25 -13.36
C ALA A 89 -10.33 13.79 -14.63
N TRP A 90 -9.01 13.86 -14.59
CA TRP A 90 -8.16 14.29 -15.71
C TRP A 90 -7.19 13.18 -16.08
N ASN A 91 -7.11 12.89 -17.38
CA ASN A 91 -6.12 11.95 -17.90
C ASN A 91 -4.76 12.65 -17.97
N VAL A 92 -3.79 12.13 -17.22
CA VAL A 92 -2.42 12.66 -17.13
C VAL A 92 -1.42 11.54 -17.44
N PRO A 93 -1.20 11.23 -18.74
CA PRO A 93 -0.23 10.20 -19.15
C PRO A 93 1.22 10.62 -18.85
N ILE A 94 2.15 9.67 -19.05
CA ILE A 94 3.56 9.86 -18.67
C ILE A 94 4.23 11.05 -19.36
N ASP A 95 3.90 11.32 -20.60
CA ASP A 95 4.47 12.39 -21.43
C ASP A 95 3.75 13.73 -21.32
N ALA A 96 2.60 13.76 -20.60
CA ALA A 96 1.85 15.01 -20.40
C ALA A 96 2.63 15.99 -19.50
N ASP A 97 2.60 17.26 -19.88
CA ASP A 97 2.92 18.32 -18.91
C ASP A 97 1.69 18.56 -18.03
N ILE A 98 1.78 18.11 -16.78
CA ILE A 98 0.70 18.24 -15.80
C ILE A 98 0.25 19.71 -15.60
N ARG A 99 1.13 20.69 -15.86
CA ARG A 99 0.79 22.12 -15.72
C ARG A 99 -0.38 22.52 -16.61
N THR A 100 -0.51 21.89 -17.79
CA THR A 100 -1.67 22.15 -18.67
C THR A 100 -2.97 21.66 -18.05
N THR A 101 -2.94 20.55 -17.32
CA THR A 101 -4.09 20.03 -16.57
C THR A 101 -4.45 20.93 -15.39
N LEU A 102 -3.44 21.49 -14.70
CA LEU A 102 -3.67 22.40 -13.56
C LEU A 102 -4.36 23.71 -13.94
N LEU A 103 -4.33 24.10 -15.22
CA LEU A 103 -5.04 25.27 -15.74
C LEU A 103 -6.52 24.97 -16.08
N GLN A 104 -6.93 23.72 -16.05
CA GLN A 104 -8.31 23.36 -16.39
C GLN A 104 -9.29 23.77 -15.28
N GLU A 105 -10.52 24.02 -15.69
CA GLU A 105 -11.58 24.41 -14.77
C GLU A 105 -11.80 23.35 -13.69
N GLY A 106 -11.97 23.80 -12.46
CA GLY A 106 -12.22 22.94 -11.31
C GLY A 106 -10.96 22.45 -10.61
N ALA A 107 -9.79 22.43 -11.25
CA ALA A 107 -8.56 21.92 -10.65
C ALA A 107 -8.20 22.64 -9.34
N ASN A 108 -8.30 23.98 -9.33
CA ASN A 108 -8.00 24.81 -8.16
C ASN A 108 -9.11 24.85 -7.11
N LYS A 109 -10.24 24.19 -7.37
CA LYS A 109 -11.39 24.13 -6.46
C LYS A 109 -11.49 22.80 -5.72
N CYS A 110 -10.58 21.85 -5.99
CA CYS A 110 -10.55 20.56 -5.29
C CYS A 110 -10.16 20.73 -3.83
N ASP A 111 -10.71 19.90 -2.95
CA ASP A 111 -10.27 19.75 -1.56
C ASP A 111 -9.14 18.73 -1.45
N VAL A 112 -9.20 17.68 -2.28
CA VAL A 112 -8.20 16.61 -2.37
C VAL A 112 -7.97 16.22 -3.83
N ILE A 113 -6.71 15.93 -4.18
CA ILE A 113 -6.32 15.41 -5.50
C ILE A 113 -5.57 14.09 -5.31
N PHE A 114 -6.06 13.03 -5.96
CA PHE A 114 -5.39 11.73 -6.07
C PHE A 114 -4.50 11.70 -7.32
N GLY A 115 -3.21 11.51 -7.10
CA GLY A 115 -2.19 11.54 -8.14
C GLY A 115 -0.95 12.34 -7.72
N PRO A 116 0.04 12.48 -8.60
CA PRO A 116 0.15 11.83 -9.90
C PRO A 116 0.68 10.39 -9.78
N LEU A 117 0.78 9.67 -10.90
CA LEU A 117 1.46 8.37 -10.94
C LEU A 117 2.98 8.52 -11.07
N TYR A 118 3.45 9.53 -11.81
CA TYR A 118 4.86 9.63 -12.21
C TYR A 118 5.60 10.69 -11.40
N SER A 119 6.80 10.32 -10.89
CA SER A 119 7.63 11.20 -10.03
C SER A 119 7.94 12.56 -10.66
N LYS A 120 8.14 12.63 -12.00
CA LYS A 120 8.42 13.89 -12.68
C LYS A 120 7.29 14.93 -12.63
N GLN A 121 6.08 14.50 -12.33
CA GLN A 121 4.89 15.36 -12.24
C GLN A 121 4.61 15.86 -10.82
N VAL A 122 5.26 15.25 -9.81
CA VAL A 122 4.97 15.46 -8.38
C VAL A 122 5.24 16.90 -7.97
N SER A 123 6.42 17.44 -8.28
CA SER A 123 6.81 18.78 -7.81
C SER A 123 5.88 19.88 -8.32
N ALA A 124 5.41 19.78 -9.58
CA ALA A 124 4.48 20.75 -10.14
C ALA A 124 3.10 20.67 -9.48
N LEU A 125 2.55 19.47 -9.28
CA LEU A 125 1.28 19.27 -8.58
C LEU A 125 1.38 19.67 -7.11
N ALA A 126 2.49 19.33 -6.44
CA ALA A 126 2.75 19.69 -5.05
C ALA A 126 2.75 21.23 -4.84
N GLY A 127 3.42 21.95 -5.72
CA GLY A 127 3.42 23.42 -5.72
C GLY A 127 2.02 24.02 -5.89
N PHE A 128 1.25 23.45 -6.82
CA PHE A 128 -0.14 23.84 -7.04
C PHE A 128 -1.01 23.57 -5.81
N CYS A 129 -0.96 22.36 -5.28
CA CYS A 129 -1.71 21.97 -4.07
C CYS A 129 -1.38 22.87 -2.87
N LYS A 130 -0.09 23.17 -2.68
CA LYS A 130 0.36 24.10 -1.64
C LYS A 130 -0.24 25.50 -1.81
N THR A 131 -0.28 26.00 -3.05
CA THR A 131 -0.80 27.35 -3.36
C THR A 131 -2.30 27.47 -3.04
N TYR A 132 -3.06 26.43 -3.34
CA TYR A 132 -4.53 26.44 -3.18
C TYR A 132 -5.03 25.75 -1.91
N GLY A 133 -4.12 25.22 -1.05
CA GLY A 133 -4.48 24.53 0.18
C GLY A 133 -5.11 23.14 -0.04
N ILE A 134 -4.85 22.53 -1.20
CA ILE A 134 -5.42 21.23 -1.61
C ILE A 134 -4.61 20.11 -1.02
N LYS A 135 -5.24 19.06 -0.49
CA LYS A 135 -4.55 17.83 -0.06
C LYS A 135 -4.20 16.98 -1.27
N MET A 136 -2.96 16.56 -1.37
CA MET A 136 -2.46 15.70 -2.45
C MET A 136 -2.22 14.30 -1.92
N VAL A 137 -2.86 13.31 -2.51
CA VAL A 137 -2.70 11.90 -2.15
C VAL A 137 -1.98 11.17 -3.28
N ILE A 138 -0.78 10.70 -3.00
CA ILE A 138 0.01 9.89 -3.94
C ILE A 138 -0.32 8.42 -3.66
N PRO A 139 -1.01 7.73 -4.59
CA PRO A 139 -1.50 6.37 -4.36
C PRO A 139 -0.40 5.31 -4.41
N PHE A 140 0.71 5.62 -5.08
CA PHE A 140 1.81 4.68 -5.32
C PHE A 140 3.15 5.28 -4.90
N SER A 141 4.18 4.43 -4.84
CA SER A 141 5.53 4.87 -4.50
C SER A 141 6.09 5.80 -5.57
N ILE A 142 6.66 6.90 -5.13
CA ILE A 142 7.41 7.84 -5.97
C ILE A 142 8.84 7.98 -5.43
N THR A 143 9.74 8.44 -6.29
CA THR A 143 11.09 8.86 -5.89
C THR A 143 11.10 10.37 -5.63
N GLY A 144 11.83 10.81 -4.60
CA GLY A 144 11.95 12.22 -4.22
C GLY A 144 11.55 12.47 -2.77
N ASP A 145 11.83 13.65 -2.29
CA ASP A 145 11.61 14.11 -0.92
C ASP A 145 10.45 15.12 -0.78
N ASP A 146 9.64 15.28 -1.82
CA ASP A 146 8.52 16.23 -1.83
C ASP A 146 7.53 15.97 -0.68
N VAL A 147 7.33 14.68 -0.32
CA VAL A 147 6.44 14.28 0.79
C VAL A 147 6.94 14.82 2.13
N GLU A 148 8.25 14.81 2.34
CA GLU A 148 8.86 15.28 3.60
C GLU A 148 8.84 16.81 3.71
N ARG A 149 8.91 17.50 2.57
CA ARG A 149 8.97 18.96 2.49
C ARG A 149 7.61 19.66 2.43
N ASN A 150 6.54 18.92 2.16
CA ASN A 150 5.22 19.51 1.94
C ASN A 150 4.14 18.78 2.75
N LYS A 151 3.64 19.44 3.78
CA LYS A 151 2.59 18.92 4.69
C LYS A 151 1.23 18.66 4.00
N GLU A 152 1.04 19.15 2.78
CA GLU A 152 -0.19 18.90 2.02
C GLU A 152 -0.14 17.56 1.26
N ILE A 153 1.01 16.89 1.23
CA ILE A 153 1.19 15.61 0.53
C ILE A 153 1.03 14.44 1.51
N PHE A 154 0.21 13.49 1.11
CA PHE A 154 0.02 12.20 1.77
C PHE A 154 0.42 11.10 0.80
N GLN A 155 1.34 10.25 1.19
CA GLN A 155 1.75 9.09 0.40
C GLN A 155 1.18 7.82 1.04
N VAL A 156 0.54 6.97 0.24
CA VAL A 156 -0.05 5.72 0.71
C VAL A 156 1.05 4.70 1.04
N TYR A 157 2.10 4.64 0.21
CA TYR A 157 3.24 3.77 0.46
C TYR A 157 4.19 4.38 1.47
N GLN A 158 4.63 3.56 2.41
CA GLN A 158 5.68 3.94 3.35
C GLN A 158 7.03 4.12 2.63
N SER A 159 7.88 4.99 3.14
CA SER A 159 9.27 5.04 2.67
C SER A 159 9.98 3.72 2.96
N PRO A 160 11.04 3.35 2.21
CA PRO A 160 11.82 2.14 2.49
C PRO A 160 12.34 2.10 3.94
N GLU A 161 12.73 3.24 4.49
CA GLU A 161 13.22 3.38 5.86
C GLU A 161 12.11 3.08 6.87
N GLN A 162 10.94 3.68 6.71
CA GLN A 162 9.77 3.44 7.57
C GLN A 162 9.31 1.98 7.48
N LEU A 163 9.29 1.41 6.27
CA LEU A 163 8.94 0.01 6.07
C LEU A 163 9.95 -0.92 6.76
N ASN A 164 11.26 -0.64 6.62
CA ASN A 164 12.31 -1.41 7.28
C ASN A 164 12.18 -1.34 8.80
N GLU A 165 11.97 -0.14 9.36
CA GLU A 165 11.77 0.03 10.81
C GLU A 165 10.54 -0.74 11.31
N ALA A 166 9.39 -0.59 10.66
CA ALA A 166 8.17 -1.32 11.01
C ALA A 166 8.38 -2.84 10.90
N THR A 167 9.07 -3.31 9.86
CA THR A 167 9.38 -4.72 9.63
C THR A 167 10.30 -5.28 10.72
N ILE A 168 11.31 -4.53 11.15
CA ILE A 168 12.20 -4.90 12.25
C ILE A 168 11.42 -5.06 13.55
N GLN A 169 10.55 -4.10 13.88
CA GLN A 169 9.73 -4.18 15.09
C GLN A 169 8.74 -5.34 15.03
N ALA A 170 8.13 -5.60 13.86
CA ALA A 170 7.25 -6.75 13.65
C ALA A 170 7.99 -8.08 13.82
N PHE A 171 9.22 -8.20 13.28
CA PHE A 171 10.09 -9.37 13.45
C PHE A 171 10.35 -9.65 14.94
N LEU A 172 10.80 -8.65 15.67
CA LEU A 172 11.15 -8.78 17.09
C LEU A 172 9.94 -9.12 17.96
N LYS A 173 8.78 -8.58 17.63
CA LYS A 173 7.52 -8.91 18.31
C LYS A 173 7.06 -10.34 18.01
N ARG A 174 7.22 -10.79 16.77
CA ARG A 174 6.75 -12.12 16.33
C ARG A 174 7.65 -13.23 16.81
N PHE A 175 8.95 -12.98 16.94
CA PHE A 175 9.97 -14.00 17.24
C PHE A 175 10.80 -13.66 18.50
N PRO A 176 10.18 -13.48 19.67
CA PRO A 176 10.88 -12.99 20.86
C PRO A 176 11.93 -13.97 21.41
N SER A 177 11.81 -15.26 21.11
CA SER A 177 12.69 -16.31 21.63
C SER A 177 13.29 -17.17 20.51
N ALA A 178 13.28 -16.68 19.28
CA ALA A 178 13.86 -17.41 18.15
C ALA A 178 15.36 -17.12 18.00
N HIS A 179 16.04 -17.97 17.25
CA HIS A 179 17.42 -17.76 16.82
C HIS A 179 17.44 -17.25 15.38
N PRO A 180 17.73 -15.96 15.13
CA PRO A 180 17.82 -15.41 13.78
C PRO A 180 19.08 -15.92 13.06
N ILE A 181 18.93 -16.29 11.78
CA ILE A 181 20.02 -16.71 10.92
C ILE A 181 20.02 -15.86 9.65
N PHE A 182 21.07 -15.11 9.43
CA PHE A 182 21.25 -14.35 8.22
C PHE A 182 22.00 -15.17 7.17
N VAL A 183 21.41 -15.35 6.00
CA VAL A 183 22.02 -16.07 4.89
C VAL A 183 22.54 -15.07 3.87
N ASP A 184 23.85 -15.03 3.72
CA ASP A 184 24.48 -14.31 2.62
C ASP A 184 24.32 -15.12 1.33
N CYS A 185 23.62 -14.58 0.37
CA CYS A 185 23.33 -15.18 -0.92
C CYS A 185 24.30 -14.72 -2.02
N ASN A 186 25.37 -13.98 -1.68
CA ASN A 186 26.37 -13.45 -2.60
C ASN A 186 25.75 -12.59 -3.74
N ASP A 187 24.66 -11.88 -3.45
CA ASP A 187 23.97 -11.02 -4.41
C ASP A 187 24.41 -9.56 -4.23
N SER A 188 25.41 -9.15 -5.00
CA SER A 188 25.94 -7.77 -4.98
C SER A 188 24.94 -6.73 -5.49
N THR A 189 23.84 -7.15 -6.14
CA THR A 189 22.81 -6.25 -6.68
C THR A 189 21.63 -6.06 -5.74
N SER A 190 21.63 -6.78 -4.62
CA SER A 190 20.55 -6.69 -3.63
C SER A 190 20.56 -5.35 -2.91
N ARG A 191 19.34 -4.83 -2.67
CA ARG A 191 19.10 -3.64 -1.85
C ARG A 191 18.48 -3.98 -0.48
N LYS A 192 18.57 -5.25 -0.06
CA LYS A 192 18.04 -5.70 1.25
C LYS A 192 19.06 -5.55 2.37
N GLY A 193 20.25 -5.03 2.07
CA GLY A 193 21.32 -4.77 3.04
C GLY A 193 20.88 -3.85 4.17
N ASP A 194 20.15 -2.79 3.89
CA ASP A 194 19.69 -1.82 4.89
C ASP A 194 18.76 -2.49 5.92
N PHE A 195 17.84 -3.33 5.48
CA PHE A 195 16.97 -4.10 6.37
C PHE A 195 17.77 -5.10 7.22
N THR A 196 18.61 -5.94 6.59
CA THR A 196 19.35 -6.98 7.31
C THR A 196 20.39 -6.39 8.25
N PHE A 197 21.02 -5.28 7.91
CA PHE A 197 21.92 -4.55 8.79
C PHE A 197 21.16 -3.91 9.95
N GLY A 198 20.06 -3.24 9.68
CA GLY A 198 19.20 -2.62 10.71
C GLY A 198 18.68 -3.65 11.69
N LEU A 199 18.22 -4.83 11.21
CA LEU A 199 17.76 -5.90 12.08
C LEU A 199 18.90 -6.45 12.96
N ARG A 200 20.09 -6.70 12.42
CA ARG A 200 21.26 -7.14 13.21
C ARG A 200 21.63 -6.12 14.29
N LYS A 201 21.70 -4.84 13.93
CA LYS A 201 21.97 -3.76 14.90
C LYS A 201 20.96 -3.74 16.04
N GLU A 202 19.68 -3.96 15.75
CA GLU A 202 18.65 -3.98 16.78
C GLU A 202 18.72 -5.27 17.64
N LEU A 203 19.08 -6.41 17.08
CA LEU A 203 19.34 -7.65 17.82
C LEU A 203 20.52 -7.48 18.77
N GLU A 204 21.62 -6.88 18.32
CA GLU A 204 22.79 -6.56 19.15
C GLU A 204 22.44 -5.62 20.29
N ARG A 205 21.68 -4.56 20.03
CA ARG A 205 21.20 -3.62 21.05
C ARG A 205 20.39 -4.33 22.14
N ARG A 206 19.60 -5.36 21.74
CA ARG A 206 18.78 -6.17 22.67
C ARG A 206 19.53 -7.36 23.25
N LYS A 207 20.80 -7.56 22.91
CA LYS A 207 21.62 -8.71 23.32
C LYS A 207 21.01 -10.07 22.90
N ILE A 208 20.38 -10.11 21.73
CA ILE A 208 19.84 -11.30 21.12
C ILE A 208 20.91 -11.90 20.20
N ASN A 209 21.31 -13.13 20.46
CA ASN A 209 22.29 -13.83 19.64
C ASN A 209 21.69 -14.21 18.29
N TYR A 210 22.48 -14.11 17.24
CA TYR A 210 22.13 -14.53 15.88
C TYR A 210 23.34 -15.19 15.21
N SER A 211 23.09 -15.92 14.11
CA SER A 211 24.14 -16.53 13.30
C SER A 211 24.17 -15.91 11.89
N ILE A 212 25.33 -16.00 11.25
CA ILE A 212 25.50 -15.66 9.84
C ILE A 212 26.05 -16.88 9.13
N THR A 213 25.50 -17.21 7.97
CA THR A 213 25.99 -18.30 7.11
C THR A 213 25.94 -17.86 5.64
N ASN A 214 26.48 -18.67 4.75
CA ASN A 214 26.51 -18.39 3.32
C ASN A 214 25.82 -19.51 2.55
N VAL A 215 25.06 -19.19 1.53
CA VAL A 215 24.31 -20.15 0.72
C VAL A 215 25.24 -21.17 0.02
N ASN A 216 26.49 -20.80 -0.27
CA ASN A 216 27.49 -21.65 -0.92
C ASN A 216 28.30 -22.51 0.07
N SER A 217 28.08 -22.36 1.40
CA SER A 217 28.73 -23.22 2.39
C SER A 217 28.37 -24.70 2.21
N SER A 218 29.25 -25.60 2.62
CA SER A 218 28.83 -27.01 2.74
C SER A 218 27.65 -27.18 3.68
N ILE A 219 26.87 -28.26 3.54
CA ILE A 219 25.71 -28.48 4.39
C ILE A 219 26.09 -28.54 5.87
N ASP A 220 27.23 -29.14 6.20
CA ASP A 220 27.71 -29.27 7.58
C ASP A 220 28.10 -27.90 8.17
N GLN A 221 28.68 -27.02 7.35
CA GLN A 221 28.96 -25.64 7.77
C GLN A 221 27.69 -24.80 7.87
N PHE A 222 26.75 -25.00 6.97
CA PHE A 222 25.44 -24.33 7.00
C PHE A 222 24.66 -24.73 8.26
N ALA A 223 24.66 -26.02 8.60
CA ALA A 223 23.99 -26.58 9.79
C ALA A 223 24.50 -25.98 11.11
N LYS A 224 25.76 -25.58 11.20
CA LYS A 224 26.33 -24.96 12.41
C LYS A 224 25.71 -23.61 12.76
N ALA A 225 25.05 -22.96 11.82
CA ALA A 225 24.35 -21.72 12.09
C ALA A 225 23.01 -21.93 12.83
N PHE A 226 22.49 -23.15 12.87
CA PHE A 226 21.20 -23.48 13.47
C PHE A 226 21.35 -23.87 14.95
N ALA A 227 20.51 -23.25 15.77
CA ALA A 227 20.44 -23.58 17.19
C ALA A 227 19.46 -24.75 17.43
N PRO A 228 19.86 -25.76 18.23
CA PRO A 228 18.98 -26.87 18.56
C PRO A 228 17.85 -26.41 19.51
N SER A 229 16.71 -27.08 19.43
CA SER A 229 15.58 -26.92 20.36
C SER A 229 14.92 -25.54 20.41
N VAL A 230 15.25 -24.64 19.51
CA VAL A 230 14.60 -23.33 19.35
C VAL A 230 14.16 -23.12 17.91
N ARG A 231 13.23 -22.20 17.70
CA ARG A 231 12.84 -21.79 16.35
C ARG A 231 13.97 -20.99 15.71
N ASN A 232 14.44 -21.45 14.57
CA ASN A 232 15.43 -20.73 13.75
C ASN A 232 14.70 -19.91 12.71
N VAL A 233 14.96 -18.61 12.64
CA VAL A 233 14.33 -17.72 11.66
C VAL A 233 15.35 -17.28 10.62
N VAL A 234 15.21 -17.81 9.42
CA VAL A 234 16.15 -17.60 8.31
C VAL A 234 15.76 -16.33 7.55
N VAL A 235 16.70 -15.40 7.43
CA VAL A 235 16.58 -14.11 6.74
C VAL A 235 17.63 -14.03 5.65
N LEU A 236 17.21 -13.87 4.40
CA LEU A 236 18.13 -13.72 3.28
C LEU A 236 18.52 -12.24 3.10
N ASN A 237 19.72 -11.98 2.58
CA ASN A 237 20.11 -10.62 2.20
C ASN A 237 19.62 -10.23 0.79
N THR A 238 18.69 -10.98 0.21
CA THR A 238 18.09 -10.70 -1.11
C THR A 238 16.66 -11.21 -1.21
N GLY A 239 15.83 -10.54 -2.01
CA GLY A 239 14.47 -10.98 -2.34
C GLY A 239 14.35 -11.75 -3.65
N ARG A 240 15.46 -12.03 -4.36
CA ARG A 240 15.45 -12.58 -5.73
C ARG A 240 15.19 -14.08 -5.76
N SER A 241 14.47 -14.53 -6.81
CA SER A 241 14.05 -15.93 -6.99
C SER A 241 15.20 -16.95 -7.08
N PRO A 242 16.29 -16.72 -7.84
CA PRO A 242 17.38 -17.71 -7.92
C PRO A 242 18.01 -17.99 -6.55
N GLN A 243 18.25 -16.96 -5.76
CA GLN A 243 18.83 -17.06 -4.43
C GLN A 243 17.85 -17.70 -3.43
N LEU A 244 16.57 -17.33 -3.49
CA LEU A 244 15.53 -17.98 -2.70
C LEU A 244 15.50 -19.49 -2.97
N THR A 245 15.49 -19.88 -4.25
CA THR A 245 15.50 -21.30 -4.64
C THR A 245 16.74 -22.03 -4.10
N ALA A 246 17.92 -21.40 -4.19
CA ALA A 246 19.15 -21.99 -3.66
C ALA A 246 19.08 -22.22 -2.13
N VAL A 247 18.55 -21.24 -1.38
CA VAL A 247 18.38 -21.37 0.07
C VAL A 247 17.31 -22.41 0.40
N LEU A 248 16.19 -22.47 -0.31
CA LEU A 248 15.17 -23.49 -0.10
C LEU A 248 15.72 -24.91 -0.33
N ASN A 249 16.52 -25.10 -1.40
CA ASN A 249 17.19 -26.39 -1.64
C ASN A 249 18.16 -26.75 -0.50
N LYS A 250 18.90 -25.76 0.00
CA LYS A 250 19.82 -25.94 1.14
C LYS A 250 19.08 -26.30 2.42
N LEU A 251 17.89 -25.72 2.66
CA LEU A 251 17.05 -26.07 3.80
C LEU A 251 16.44 -27.47 3.66
N ASP A 252 16.06 -27.90 2.46
CA ASP A 252 15.59 -29.27 2.21
C ASP A 252 16.72 -30.30 2.45
N GLU A 253 17.96 -29.98 2.04
CA GLU A 253 19.14 -30.81 2.30
C GLU A 253 19.46 -30.88 3.82
N LEU A 254 19.33 -29.73 4.52
CA LEU A 254 19.50 -29.64 5.96
C LEU A 254 18.48 -30.53 6.68
N ASP A 255 17.21 -30.45 6.34
CA ASP A 255 16.13 -31.23 6.95
C ASP A 255 16.32 -32.73 6.73
N ALA A 256 16.79 -33.12 5.54
CA ALA A 256 17.10 -34.52 5.22
C ALA A 256 18.29 -35.06 6.02
N LYS A 257 19.34 -34.27 6.25
CA LYS A 257 20.57 -34.69 6.92
C LYS A 257 20.52 -34.53 8.45
N TYR A 258 19.82 -33.46 8.90
CA TYR A 258 19.73 -33.08 10.32
C TYR A 258 18.25 -32.82 10.70
N PRO A 259 17.42 -33.88 10.75
CA PRO A 259 15.99 -33.73 11.00
C PRO A 259 15.72 -33.15 12.39
N GLY A 260 14.63 -32.38 12.51
CA GLY A 260 14.14 -31.85 13.78
C GLY A 260 14.50 -30.39 14.05
N ALA A 261 15.19 -29.69 13.13
CA ALA A 261 15.36 -28.28 13.23
C ALA A 261 14.02 -27.54 12.93
N VAL A 262 13.53 -26.75 13.88
CA VAL A 262 12.35 -25.90 13.66
C VAL A 262 12.79 -24.66 12.91
N VAL A 263 12.35 -24.53 11.66
CA VAL A 263 12.76 -23.45 10.75
C VAL A 263 11.56 -22.62 10.32
N SER A 264 11.70 -21.30 10.38
CA SER A 264 10.82 -20.33 9.70
C SER A 264 11.63 -19.49 8.72
N LEU A 265 11.01 -19.09 7.64
CA LEU A 265 11.56 -18.09 6.73
C LEU A 265 10.95 -16.71 7.03
N PHE A 266 11.77 -15.67 6.98
CA PHE A 266 11.30 -14.31 7.00
C PHE A 266 11.73 -13.63 5.69
N GLY A 267 10.76 -13.36 4.83
CA GLY A 267 10.99 -12.98 3.45
C GLY A 267 10.63 -11.56 3.11
N TYR A 268 10.35 -11.35 1.86
CA TYR A 268 10.08 -10.04 1.25
C TYR A 268 8.84 -10.12 0.36
N THR A 269 8.19 -9.00 0.14
CA THR A 269 6.97 -8.89 -0.70
C THR A 269 7.17 -9.47 -2.09
N GLU A 270 8.40 -9.40 -2.64
CA GLU A 270 8.74 -9.98 -3.94
C GLU A 270 8.51 -11.50 -3.99
N TRP A 271 8.58 -12.18 -2.84
CA TRP A 271 8.36 -13.63 -2.77
C TRP A 271 6.92 -14.03 -3.10
N LEU A 272 5.97 -13.12 -2.96
CA LEU A 272 4.58 -13.36 -3.36
C LEU A 272 4.46 -13.67 -4.87
N MET A 273 5.34 -13.09 -5.71
CA MET A 273 5.40 -13.40 -7.14
C MET A 273 5.89 -14.82 -7.43
N TYR A 274 6.61 -15.41 -6.49
CA TYR A 274 7.19 -16.75 -6.61
C TYR A 274 6.38 -17.81 -5.83
N ALA A 275 5.31 -17.40 -5.16
CA ALA A 275 4.50 -18.29 -4.31
C ALA A 275 3.93 -19.47 -5.10
N LYS A 276 3.48 -19.26 -6.35
CA LYS A 276 2.95 -20.32 -7.21
C LYS A 276 3.89 -21.53 -7.33
N TYR A 277 5.21 -21.31 -7.31
CA TYR A 277 6.23 -22.36 -7.51
C TYR A 277 6.84 -22.86 -6.19
N ASN A 278 6.60 -22.18 -5.08
CA ASN A 278 7.25 -22.46 -3.80
C ASN A 278 6.26 -22.62 -2.64
N LEU A 279 4.95 -22.71 -2.93
CA LEU A 279 3.91 -22.64 -1.89
C LEU A 279 4.08 -23.73 -0.83
N ASP A 280 4.33 -24.98 -1.24
CA ASP A 280 4.52 -26.11 -0.32
C ASP A 280 5.73 -25.90 0.59
N ARG A 281 6.83 -25.34 0.05
CA ARG A 281 8.02 -25.00 0.83
C ARG A 281 7.78 -23.81 1.75
N PHE A 282 6.98 -22.83 1.32
CA PHE A 282 6.61 -21.73 2.18
C PHE A 282 5.75 -22.18 3.37
N TYR A 283 4.87 -23.14 3.18
CA TYR A 283 4.16 -23.79 4.28
C TYR A 283 5.09 -24.64 5.14
N LYS A 284 5.93 -25.49 4.51
CA LYS A 284 6.90 -26.34 5.22
C LYS A 284 7.80 -25.54 6.16
N TYR A 285 8.27 -24.37 5.72
CA TYR A 285 9.17 -23.51 6.49
C TYR A 285 8.45 -22.33 7.15
N ASP A 286 7.16 -22.44 7.43
CA ASP A 286 6.38 -21.43 8.17
C ASP A 286 6.81 -19.99 7.79
N THR A 287 6.61 -19.63 6.51
CA THR A 287 7.17 -18.42 5.90
C THR A 287 6.35 -17.17 6.24
N TYR A 288 7.02 -16.15 6.71
CA TYR A 288 6.46 -14.83 7.01
C TYR A 288 6.93 -13.81 5.98
N ILE A 289 5.99 -13.10 5.40
CA ILE A 289 6.25 -12.03 4.44
C ILE A 289 5.63 -10.75 4.99
N PRO A 290 6.43 -9.70 5.25
CA PRO A 290 5.89 -8.42 5.68
C PRO A 290 5.04 -7.81 4.57
N SER A 291 3.90 -7.22 4.94
CA SER A 291 3.02 -6.52 4.01
C SER A 291 2.79 -5.11 4.51
N ALA A 292 2.67 -4.18 3.56
CA ALA A 292 2.27 -2.80 3.83
C ALA A 292 0.73 -2.63 3.80
N PHE A 293 -0.02 -3.75 3.61
CA PHE A 293 -1.47 -3.78 3.53
C PHE A 293 -2.09 -4.46 4.74
#